data_6ba7ae031707f04610115dc629ca3563
#
_entry.id   6ba7ae031707f04610115dc629ca3563
#
_cell.length_a   1.000
_cell.length_b   1.000
_cell.length_c   1.000
_cell.angle_alpha   90.00
_cell.angle_beta   90.00
_cell.angle_gamma   90.00
#
_symmetry.space_group_name_H-M   'P 1'
#
loop_
_entity.id
_entity.type
_entity.pdbx_description
1 polymer ?
#
loop_
_entity_poly.entity_id
_entity_poly.type
_entity_poly.pdbx_seq_one_letter_code
_entity_poly.pdbx_strand_id
1 'polypeptide(L)'
;PKSRNINKIAPVKKSHKKYGYEEPIHYFKDSIGISEIIKNNFSDENSYFVTSLKNKKIYDVVFDKNFMNPEIRETIDIEARIRDIIYDQSLNVYYIYTEGTSPKLNILKKIN
;
A
#
# COMPACT_ATOMS: atom_id res chain seq x y z
N PRO A 1 -7.50 3.69 -13.73
CA PRO A 1 -6.82 3.58 -13.98
C PRO A 1 -6.47 2.93 -14.29
N LYS A 2 -6.65 2.96 -14.40
CA LYS A 2 -6.30 2.33 -14.74
C LYS A 2 -5.69 1.62 -14.12
N SER A 3 -6.17 0.92 -13.67
CA SER A 3 -5.45 0.27 -13.02
C SER A 3 -4.29 0.13 -13.54
N ARG A 4 -3.49 0.50 -13.04
CA ARG A 4 -2.42 0.46 -13.57
C ARG A 4 -1.75 -0.68 -13.29
N ASN A 5 -1.44 -1.39 -14.15
CA ASN A 5 -0.48 -2.46 -14.08
C ASN A 5 0.85 -1.79 -13.87
N ILE A 6 1.37 -1.88 -12.69
CA ILE A 6 2.58 -1.18 -12.32
C ILE A 6 3.76 -1.60 -13.18
N ASN A 7 3.76 -2.83 -13.64
CA ASN A 7 4.83 -3.28 -14.52
C ASN A 7 4.87 -2.49 -15.81
N LYS A 8 3.73 -1.98 -16.24
CA LYS A 8 3.69 -1.19 -17.46
C LYS A 8 4.23 0.21 -17.26
N ILE A 9 4.49 0.59 -16.03
CA ILE A 9 5.07 1.89 -15.75
C ILE A 9 6.56 1.91 -16.08
N ALA A 10 7.18 0.74 -16.16
CA ALA A 10 8.61 0.67 -16.39
C ALA A 10 9.11 1.56 -17.53
N PRO A 11 8.45 1.61 -18.69
CA PRO A 11 8.93 2.50 -19.76
C PRO A 11 8.86 3.97 -19.40
N VAL A 12 8.06 4.31 -18.40
CA VAL A 12 7.89 5.70 -17.99
C VAL A 12 9.03 6.16 -17.11
N LYS A 13 9.88 5.25 -16.65
CA LYS A 13 11.00 5.60 -15.79
C LYS A 13 11.83 6.75 -16.33
N LYS A 14 12.09 6.73 -17.62
CA LYS A 14 12.91 7.77 -18.23
C LYS A 14 12.23 9.12 -18.10
N SER A 15 10.92 9.16 -18.25
CA SER A 15 10.18 10.38 -18.11
C SER A 15 10.22 10.93 -16.69
N HIS A 16 10.11 10.03 -15.69
CA HIS A 16 10.19 10.44 -14.30
C HIS A 16 11.52 11.10 -14.02
N LYS A 17 12.59 10.49 -14.44
CA LYS A 17 13.91 11.03 -14.22
C LYS A 17 14.11 12.35 -14.95
N LYS A 18 13.63 12.40 -16.19
CA LYS A 18 13.77 13.58 -17.02
C LYS A 18 13.15 14.81 -16.37
N TYR A 19 12.03 14.62 -15.65
CA TYR A 19 11.33 15.74 -15.05
C TYR A 19 11.64 15.92 -13.57
N GLY A 20 12.68 15.27 -13.07
CA GLY A 20 13.08 15.48 -11.68
C GLY A 20 12.41 14.56 -10.68
N TYR A 21 11.66 13.58 -11.14
CA TYR A 21 11.07 12.60 -10.26
C TYR A 21 11.99 11.40 -10.14
N GLU A 22 11.94 10.77 -8.98
CA GLU A 22 12.70 9.54 -8.79
C GLU A 22 11.98 8.38 -9.46
N GLU A 23 12.76 7.39 -9.86
CA GLU A 23 12.18 6.20 -10.46
C GLU A 23 11.38 5.44 -9.43
N PRO A 24 10.36 4.70 -9.87
CA PRO A 24 9.66 3.83 -8.93
C PRO A 24 10.61 2.86 -8.27
N ILE A 25 10.45 2.68 -6.96
CA ILE A 25 11.37 1.86 -6.19
C ILE A 25 10.93 0.41 -6.07
N HIS A 26 9.70 0.11 -6.49
CA HIS A 26 9.19 -1.26 -6.44
C HIS A 26 8.09 -1.43 -7.47
N TYR A 27 8.14 -2.54 -8.19
CA TYR A 27 7.07 -2.91 -9.12
C TYR A 27 6.47 -4.22 -8.65
N PHE A 28 5.16 -4.25 -8.50
CA PHE A 28 4.46 -5.50 -8.23
C PHE A 28 4.40 -6.28 -9.54
N LYS A 29 4.62 -7.60 -9.45
CA LYS A 29 4.60 -8.44 -10.64
C LYS A 29 3.28 -8.39 -11.35
N ASP A 30 2.20 -8.43 -10.60
CA ASP A 30 0.86 -8.38 -11.14
C ASP A 30 0.22 -7.07 -10.76
N SER A 31 -0.73 -6.64 -11.56
CA SER A 31 -1.51 -5.48 -11.22
C SER A 31 -2.37 -5.79 -10.00
N ILE A 32 -2.14 -5.10 -8.90
CA ILE A 32 -2.90 -5.32 -7.69
C ILE A 32 -3.93 -4.21 -7.44
N GLY A 33 -3.94 -3.20 -8.31
CA GLY A 33 -4.86 -2.09 -8.14
C GLY A 33 -4.61 -1.36 -6.84
N ILE A 34 -3.46 -0.71 -6.72
CA ILE A 34 -3.12 0.02 -5.50
C ILE A 34 -4.13 1.14 -5.31
N SER A 35 -4.74 1.18 -4.13
CA SER A 35 -5.68 2.24 -3.81
C SER A 35 -5.10 3.26 -2.85
N GLU A 36 -4.17 2.86 -2.01
CA GLU A 36 -3.64 3.76 -1.00
C GLU A 36 -2.28 3.27 -0.52
N ILE A 37 -1.44 4.19 -0.06
CA ILE A 37 -0.22 3.86 0.64
C ILE A 37 -0.13 4.78 1.85
N ILE A 38 0.17 4.22 3.02
CA ILE A 38 0.18 4.99 4.26
C ILE A 38 1.27 4.42 5.18
N LYS A 39 1.90 5.29 5.95
CA LYS A 39 2.94 4.88 6.88
C LYS A 39 2.41 3.85 7.88
N ASN A 40 3.18 2.80 8.11
CA ASN A 40 2.87 1.83 9.15
C ASN A 40 3.42 2.34 10.48
N ASN A 41 2.55 2.93 11.28
CA ASN A 41 2.95 3.53 12.56
C ASN A 41 3.03 2.51 13.68
N PHE A 42 2.80 1.23 13.40
CA PHE A 42 3.00 0.16 14.37
C PHE A 42 4.47 -0.24 14.47
N SER A 43 5.29 0.20 13.54
CA SER A 43 6.66 -0.27 13.42
C SER A 43 7.62 0.92 13.49
N ASP A 44 8.78 0.69 14.07
CA ASP A 44 9.86 1.68 14.05
C ASP A 44 10.64 1.64 12.76
N GLU A 45 10.37 0.64 11.94
CA GLU A 45 11.06 0.49 10.68
C GLU A 45 10.46 1.38 9.62
N ASN A 46 11.14 1.46 8.48
CA ASN A 46 10.67 2.25 7.36
C ASN A 46 9.66 1.43 6.58
N SER A 47 8.46 1.27 7.15
CA SER A 47 7.46 0.40 6.57
C SER A 47 6.16 1.14 6.29
N TYR A 48 5.44 0.65 5.29
CA TYR A 48 4.23 1.28 4.81
C TYR A 48 3.19 0.22 4.51
N PHE A 49 1.94 0.58 4.73
CA PHE A 49 0.82 -0.26 4.30
C PHE A 49 0.42 0.15 2.90
N VAL A 50 0.36 -0.81 2.00
CA VAL A 50 -0.09 -0.62 0.63
C VAL A 50 -1.37 -1.41 0.47
N THR A 51 -2.46 -0.75 0.14
CA THR A 51 -3.75 -1.42 0.02
C THR A 51 -4.06 -1.74 -1.42
N SER A 52 -4.77 -2.84 -1.62
CA SER A 52 -5.10 -3.33 -2.95
C SER A 52 -6.60 -3.50 -3.09
N LEU A 53 -7.16 -2.90 -4.14
CA LEU A 53 -8.55 -3.12 -4.49
C LEU A 53 -8.73 -4.52 -5.06
N LYS A 54 -7.86 -4.88 -5.99
CA LYS A 54 -8.03 -6.12 -6.73
C LYS A 54 -7.82 -7.35 -5.87
N ASN A 55 -6.77 -7.33 -5.04
CA ASN A 55 -6.42 -8.50 -4.26
C ASN A 55 -7.04 -8.52 -2.88
N LYS A 56 -7.75 -7.45 -2.49
CA LYS A 56 -8.46 -7.36 -1.21
C LYS A 56 -7.52 -7.56 -0.03
N LYS A 57 -6.31 -7.03 -0.15
CA LYS A 57 -5.26 -7.24 0.84
C LYS A 57 -4.56 -5.93 1.19
N ILE A 58 -3.92 -5.94 2.34
CA ILE A 58 -3.00 -4.89 2.74
C ILE A 58 -1.63 -5.52 2.80
N TYR A 59 -0.67 -4.89 2.14
CA TYR A 59 0.71 -5.36 2.15
C TYR A 59 1.54 -4.47 3.06
N ASP A 60 2.31 -5.08 3.96
CA ASP A 60 3.24 -4.35 4.80
C ASP A 60 4.60 -4.38 4.10
N VAL A 61 4.97 -3.25 3.52
CA VAL A 61 6.19 -3.14 2.71
C VAL A 61 7.24 -2.40 3.52
N VAL A 62 8.40 -3.02 3.68
CA VAL A 62 9.50 -2.47 4.45
C VAL A 62 10.64 -2.11 3.53
N PHE A 63 11.20 -0.93 3.74
CA PHE A 63 12.34 -0.46 2.97
C PHE A 63 13.53 -0.28 3.91
N ASP A 64 14.74 -0.28 3.35
CA ASP A 64 15.88 0.09 4.17
C ASP A 64 15.86 1.61 4.38
N LYS A 65 16.81 2.14 5.14
CA LYS A 65 16.77 3.55 5.50
C LYS A 65 17.00 4.49 4.33
N ASN A 66 17.43 3.99 3.20
CA ASN A 66 17.60 4.80 1.99
C ASN A 66 16.40 4.65 1.05
N PHE A 67 15.33 4.03 1.50
CA PHE A 67 14.14 3.73 0.70
C PHE A 67 14.46 2.81 -0.45
N MET A 68 15.40 1.90 -0.25
CA MET A 68 15.76 0.91 -1.24
C MET A 68 15.37 -0.47 -0.74
N ASN A 69 15.50 -1.46 -1.61
CA ASN A 69 15.31 -2.88 -1.27
C ASN A 69 13.99 -3.14 -0.57
N PRO A 70 12.87 -2.80 -1.21
CA PRO A 70 11.55 -3.03 -0.60
C PRO A 70 11.27 -4.52 -0.47
N GLU A 71 10.62 -4.86 0.62
CA GLU A 71 10.27 -6.24 0.93
C GLU A 71 8.86 -6.29 1.47
N ILE A 72 8.05 -7.21 0.98
CA ILE A 72 6.72 -7.44 1.55
C ILE A 72 6.92 -8.34 2.75
N ARG A 73 6.79 -7.75 3.94
CA ARG A 73 7.02 -8.49 5.17
C ARG A 73 5.79 -9.27 5.59
N GLU A 74 4.63 -8.70 5.35
CA GLU A 74 3.39 -9.31 5.80
C GLU A 74 2.27 -8.95 4.86
N THR A 75 1.29 -9.84 4.75
CA THR A 75 0.11 -9.62 3.93
C THR A 75 -1.11 -9.86 4.79
N ILE A 76 -2.00 -8.88 4.85
CA ILE A 76 -3.22 -8.97 5.63
C ILE A 76 -4.39 -9.11 4.68
N ASP A 77 -5.13 -10.21 4.82
CA ASP A 77 -6.27 -10.49 3.96
C ASP A 77 -7.52 -9.85 4.55
N ILE A 78 -8.09 -8.90 3.86
CA ILE A 78 -9.28 -8.19 4.31
C ILE A 78 -10.54 -8.83 3.73
N GLU A 79 -10.37 -9.59 2.63
CA GLU A 79 -11.47 -10.29 1.96
C GLU A 79 -12.53 -9.35 1.41
N ALA A 80 -12.15 -8.11 1.16
CA ALA A 80 -13.03 -7.12 0.57
C ALA A 80 -12.19 -6.08 -0.14
N ARG A 81 -12.78 -5.42 -1.11
CA ARG A 81 -12.08 -4.38 -1.86
C ARG A 81 -11.88 -3.17 -0.94
N ILE A 82 -10.64 -2.80 -0.74
CA ILE A 82 -10.31 -1.72 0.18
C ILE A 82 -10.41 -0.41 -0.56
N ARG A 83 -11.30 0.47 -0.07
CA ARG A 83 -11.51 1.77 -0.67
C ARG A 83 -10.59 2.80 -0.07
N ASP A 84 -10.36 2.74 1.23
CA ASP A 84 -9.60 3.76 1.93
C ASP A 84 -9.04 3.22 3.23
N ILE A 85 -7.96 3.85 3.70
CA ILE A 85 -7.38 3.52 4.98
C ILE A 85 -6.95 4.84 5.63
N ILE A 86 -7.30 5.00 6.90
CA ILE A 86 -7.05 6.23 7.64
C ILE A 86 -6.40 5.88 8.98
N TYR A 87 -5.39 6.63 9.36
CA TYR A 87 -4.71 6.41 10.62
C TYR A 87 -5.24 7.35 11.69
N ASP A 88 -5.55 6.80 12.85
CA ASP A 88 -5.99 7.55 14.03
C ASP A 88 -4.83 7.59 15.01
N GLN A 89 -4.17 8.74 15.10
CA GLN A 89 -2.98 8.88 15.92
C GLN A 89 -3.29 8.72 17.41
N SER A 90 -4.44 9.21 17.85
CA SER A 90 -4.77 9.19 19.27
C SER A 90 -4.98 7.77 19.79
N LEU A 91 -5.52 6.90 18.97
CA LEU A 91 -5.77 5.52 19.35
C LEU A 91 -4.75 4.55 18.78
N ASN A 92 -3.90 5.02 17.86
CA ASN A 92 -2.91 4.21 17.17
C ASN A 92 -3.57 3.01 16.49
N VAL A 93 -4.60 3.30 15.71
CA VAL A 93 -5.29 2.28 14.94
C VAL A 93 -5.53 2.80 13.53
N TYR A 94 -5.84 1.89 12.61
CA TYR A 94 -6.21 2.24 11.25
C TYR A 94 -7.67 1.86 11.04
N TYR A 95 -8.40 2.74 10.38
CA TYR A 95 -9.76 2.44 9.95
C TYR A 95 -9.68 2.08 8.48
N ILE A 96 -10.26 0.96 8.11
CA ILE A 96 -10.23 0.47 6.74
C ILE A 96 -11.66 0.39 6.23
N TYR A 97 -11.93 1.18 5.21
CA TYR A 97 -13.25 1.23 4.61
C TYR A 97 -13.26 0.36 3.36
N THR A 98 -14.19 -0.58 3.30
CA THR A 98 -14.31 -1.46 2.15
C THR A 98 -15.52 -1.08 1.32
N GLU A 99 -15.50 -1.46 0.05
CA GLU A 99 -16.63 -1.21 -0.84
C GLU A 99 -17.25 -2.53 -1.25
N GLY A 100 -18.48 -2.46 -1.78
CA GLY A 100 -19.21 -3.64 -2.20
C GLY A 100 -20.66 -3.50 -1.81
N THR A 101 -21.37 -4.60 -1.89
CA THR A 101 -22.80 -4.59 -1.54
C THR A 101 -23.03 -4.39 -0.05
N SER A 102 -22.06 -4.75 0.76
CA SER A 102 -22.13 -4.54 2.21
C SER A 102 -20.86 -3.86 2.66
N PRO A 103 -20.73 -2.56 2.44
CA PRO A 103 -19.52 -1.84 2.86
C PRO A 103 -19.33 -1.97 4.36
N LYS A 104 -18.08 -2.09 4.78
CA LYS A 104 -17.75 -2.25 6.20
C LYS A 104 -16.66 -1.30 6.60
N LEU A 105 -16.66 -0.96 7.88
CA LEU A 105 -15.56 -0.25 8.50
C LEU A 105 -14.85 -1.23 9.42
N ASN A 106 -13.60 -1.49 9.13
CA ASN A 106 -12.78 -2.40 9.91
C ASN A 106 -11.72 -1.62 10.66
N ILE A 107 -11.27 -2.17 11.77
CA ILE A 107 -10.24 -1.54 12.57
C ILE A 107 -9.03 -2.46 12.60
N LEU A 108 -7.89 -1.91 12.19
CA LEU A 108 -6.62 -2.63 12.27
C LEU A 108 -5.83 -2.06 13.44
N LYS A 109 -5.52 -2.90 14.41
CA LYS A 109 -4.77 -2.48 15.57
C LYS A 109 -3.71 -3.51 15.90
N LYS A 110 -2.65 -3.05 16.55
CA LYS A 110 -1.58 -3.94 16.94
C LYS A 110 -2.00 -4.76 18.16
N ILE A 111 -1.74 -6.05 18.11
CA ILE A 111 -2.01 -6.96 19.22
C ILE A 111 -0.67 -7.29 19.86
N ASN A 112 -0.55 -7.04 21.14
CA ASN A 112 0.68 -7.34 21.86
C ASN A 112 0.64 -8.69 22.51
#